data_efbc62d8f46314e175501dc33dd17c9d
#
_entry.id   efbc62d8f46314e175501dc33dd17c9d
#
_cell.length_a   1.000
_cell.length_b   1.000
_cell.length_c   1.000
_cell.angle_alpha   90.00
_cell.angle_beta   90.00
_cell.angle_gamma   90.00
#
_symmetry.space_group_name_H-M   'P 1'
#
loop_
_entity.id
_entity.type
_entity.pdbx_description
1 polymer ?
#
loop_
_entity_poly.entity_id
_entity_poly.type
_entity_poly.pdbx_seq_one_letter_code
_entity_poly.pdbx_strand_id
1 'polypeptide(L)'
;WKASVLAVTLGNIVVLIPMLLNAHAGTKYGIPFPVILRSSFGVIGANIPALMRAFVACGWFGIQTWIGGSAIYQMTNAMTGDMLAKMPDLPAFVGINSGEFLCFMIFWAINVFIIYKGMESIKFMESWGAPLLILMGLSLLGWAWYNLGSLGQLLAEHTEVTRSTSSAIFGAGITVGVAFWGTLALNIPDFSRYARTQKDQIIGQAIGLVPTMAAFCFIGAVVTNASAIIILTSPKLLMMIDRMIDKPDYH
;
A
#
# COMPACT_ATOMS: atom_id res chain seq x y z
N TRP A 1 0.96 -13.04 -12.77
CA TRP A 1 1.17 -11.60 -12.73
C TRP A 1 0.23 -10.84 -13.69
N LYS A 2 0.01 -11.32 -14.94
CA LYS A 2 -0.87 -10.64 -15.93
C LYS A 2 -2.29 -10.45 -15.40
N ALA A 3 -2.88 -11.50 -14.86
CA ALA A 3 -4.22 -11.43 -14.27
C ALA A 3 -4.29 -10.46 -13.09
N SER A 4 -3.28 -10.43 -12.22
CA SER A 4 -3.23 -9.53 -11.08
C SER A 4 -3.11 -8.06 -11.50
N VAL A 5 -2.22 -7.75 -12.44
CA VAL A 5 -2.07 -6.39 -12.97
C VAL A 5 -3.35 -5.93 -13.67
N LEU A 6 -3.97 -6.81 -14.47
CA LEU A 6 -5.23 -6.50 -15.15
C LEU A 6 -6.37 -6.27 -14.14
N ALA A 7 -6.50 -7.14 -13.12
CA ALA A 7 -7.52 -7.01 -12.09
C ALA A 7 -7.39 -5.70 -11.30
N VAL A 8 -6.17 -5.37 -10.86
CA VAL A 8 -5.90 -4.11 -10.15
C VAL A 8 -6.17 -2.91 -11.05
N THR A 9 -5.74 -2.96 -12.32
CA THR A 9 -5.99 -1.87 -13.28
C THR A 9 -7.49 -1.63 -13.48
N LEU A 10 -8.28 -2.69 -13.67
CA LEU A 10 -9.73 -2.60 -13.81
C LEU A 10 -10.39 -2.08 -12.53
N GLY A 11 -9.97 -2.56 -11.35
CA GLY A 11 -10.46 -2.04 -10.07
C GLY A 11 -10.20 -0.54 -9.91
N ASN A 12 -9.02 -0.07 -10.31
CA ASN A 12 -8.68 1.36 -10.27
C ASN A 12 -9.48 2.18 -11.29
N ILE A 13 -9.79 1.65 -12.47
CA ILE A 13 -10.68 2.33 -13.44
C ILE A 13 -12.09 2.45 -12.85
N VAL A 14 -12.60 1.39 -12.23
CA VAL A 14 -13.94 1.40 -11.61
C VAL A 14 -14.03 2.45 -10.50
N VAL A 15 -13.04 2.51 -9.60
CA VAL A 15 -13.06 3.46 -8.49
C VAL A 15 -12.76 4.89 -8.92
N LEU A 16 -12.06 5.08 -10.05
CA LEU A 16 -11.79 6.41 -10.60
C LEU A 16 -13.08 7.15 -10.94
N ILE A 17 -14.13 6.45 -11.40
CA ILE A 17 -15.41 7.07 -11.78
C ILE A 17 -16.04 7.82 -10.61
N PRO A 18 -16.39 7.19 -9.46
CA PRO A 18 -16.95 7.90 -8.32
C PRO A 18 -15.96 8.93 -7.74
N MET A 19 -14.65 8.68 -7.83
CA MET A 19 -13.63 9.61 -7.39
C MET A 19 -13.68 10.92 -8.17
N LEU A 20 -13.78 10.87 -9.51
CA LEU A 20 -13.91 12.06 -10.36
C LEU A 20 -15.21 12.81 -10.12
N LEU A 21 -16.32 12.08 -9.92
CA LEU A 21 -17.63 12.68 -9.65
C LEU A 21 -17.62 13.44 -8.31
N ASN A 22 -17.07 12.87 -7.27
CA ASN A 22 -16.95 13.52 -5.96
C ASN A 22 -15.97 14.70 -6.01
N ALA A 23 -14.84 14.55 -6.69
CA ALA A 23 -13.84 15.60 -6.84
C ALA A 23 -14.36 16.84 -7.55
N HIS A 24 -15.33 16.67 -8.46
CA HIS A 24 -15.93 17.78 -9.20
C HIS A 24 -16.47 18.88 -8.27
N ALA A 25 -17.19 18.49 -7.22
CA ALA A 25 -17.76 19.44 -6.27
C ALA A 25 -16.68 20.17 -5.46
N GLY A 26 -15.62 19.45 -5.06
CA GLY A 26 -14.48 20.05 -4.37
C GLY A 26 -13.80 21.14 -5.20
N THR A 27 -13.47 20.83 -6.45
CA THR A 27 -12.79 21.78 -7.35
C THR A 27 -13.71 22.93 -7.77
N LYS A 28 -15.01 22.67 -8.00
CA LYS A 28 -15.94 23.71 -8.48
C LYS A 28 -16.31 24.72 -7.41
N TYR A 29 -16.53 24.25 -6.18
CA TYR A 29 -17.06 25.08 -5.10
C TYR A 29 -16.05 25.35 -3.99
N GLY A 30 -14.86 24.73 -4.02
CA GLY A 30 -13.84 24.87 -2.98
C GLY A 30 -14.22 24.26 -1.64
N ILE A 31 -15.18 23.33 -1.60
CA ILE A 31 -15.76 22.80 -0.37
C ILE A 31 -15.22 21.40 -0.03
N PRO A 32 -15.02 21.09 1.26
CA PRO A 32 -14.56 19.79 1.72
C PRO A 32 -15.71 18.78 1.76
N PHE A 33 -15.34 17.49 1.87
CA PHE A 33 -16.27 16.37 1.94
C PHE A 33 -17.42 16.53 2.95
N PRO A 34 -17.19 16.93 4.24
CA PRO A 34 -18.28 17.08 5.19
C PRO A 34 -19.31 18.15 4.80
N VAL A 35 -18.90 19.16 4.04
CA VAL A 35 -19.81 20.21 3.54
C VAL A 35 -20.65 19.69 2.37
N ILE A 36 -20.08 18.90 1.47
CA ILE A 36 -20.81 18.27 0.37
C ILE A 36 -21.92 17.37 0.90
N LEU A 37 -21.66 16.61 1.96
CA LEU A 37 -22.65 15.72 2.57
C LEU A 37 -23.93 16.45 3.03
N ARG A 38 -23.85 17.74 3.32
CA ARG A 38 -25.02 18.53 3.74
C ARG A 38 -26.10 18.62 2.66
N SER A 39 -25.72 18.51 1.40
CA SER A 39 -26.68 18.51 0.29
C SER A 39 -27.58 17.27 0.27
N SER A 40 -27.07 16.12 0.75
CA SER A 40 -27.80 14.85 0.73
C SER A 40 -28.39 14.49 2.11
N PHE A 41 -27.70 14.84 3.21
CA PHE A 41 -28.06 14.44 4.56
C PHE A 41 -28.56 15.59 5.45
N GLY A 42 -28.61 16.82 4.92
CA GLY A 42 -28.87 18.02 5.71
C GLY A 42 -27.72 18.37 6.65
N VAL A 43 -27.84 19.51 7.36
CA VAL A 43 -26.75 20.04 8.19
C VAL A 43 -26.38 19.14 9.35
N ILE A 44 -27.40 18.59 10.04
CA ILE A 44 -27.19 17.71 11.23
C ILE A 44 -26.84 16.29 10.77
N GLY A 45 -27.58 15.75 9.78
CA GLY A 45 -27.40 14.38 9.31
C GLY A 45 -26.05 14.13 8.66
N ALA A 46 -25.42 15.15 8.07
CA ALA A 46 -24.07 15.05 7.48
C ALA A 46 -22.96 14.67 8.50
N ASN A 47 -23.19 14.90 9.80
CA ASN A 47 -22.23 14.52 10.81
C ASN A 47 -22.06 13.00 10.93
N ILE A 48 -23.11 12.21 10.68
CA ILE A 48 -23.04 10.75 10.80
C ILE A 48 -22.04 10.18 9.78
N PRO A 49 -22.19 10.32 8.46
CA PRO A 49 -21.23 9.79 7.50
C PRO A 49 -19.85 10.45 7.61
N ALA A 50 -19.76 11.72 8.03
CA ALA A 50 -18.47 12.35 8.28
C ALA A 50 -17.71 11.69 9.45
N LEU A 51 -18.37 11.39 10.57
CA LEU A 51 -17.76 10.68 11.69
C LEU A 51 -17.42 9.23 11.34
N MET A 52 -18.29 8.52 10.62
CA MET A 52 -17.99 7.17 10.14
C MET A 52 -16.72 7.16 9.26
N ARG A 53 -16.59 8.12 8.35
CA ARG A 53 -15.39 8.26 7.52
C ARG A 53 -14.15 8.57 8.35
N ALA A 54 -14.26 9.44 9.35
CA ALA A 54 -13.15 9.74 10.26
C ALA A 54 -12.71 8.51 11.04
N PHE A 55 -13.65 7.71 11.55
CA PHE A 55 -13.36 6.47 12.25
C PHE A 55 -12.60 5.45 11.36
N VAL A 56 -13.07 5.26 10.12
CA VAL A 56 -12.38 4.40 9.14
C VAL A 56 -10.99 4.94 8.83
N ALA A 57 -10.82 6.27 8.74
CA ALA A 57 -9.50 6.88 8.54
C ALA A 57 -8.53 6.59 9.69
N CYS A 58 -9.01 6.59 10.93
CA CYS A 58 -8.19 6.20 12.09
C CYS A 58 -7.72 4.75 11.99
N GLY A 59 -8.60 3.83 11.52
CA GLY A 59 -8.21 2.44 11.26
C GLY A 59 -7.09 2.32 10.22
N TRP A 60 -7.23 2.99 9.08
CA TRP A 60 -6.19 3.04 8.05
C TRP A 60 -4.90 3.68 8.55
N PHE A 61 -5.00 4.76 9.31
CA PHE A 61 -3.83 5.40 9.93
C PHE A 61 -3.07 4.43 10.84
N GLY A 62 -3.78 3.66 11.66
CA GLY A 62 -3.19 2.63 12.53
C GLY A 62 -2.44 1.57 11.72
N ILE A 63 -3.08 1.00 10.68
CA ILE A 63 -2.47 -0.01 9.81
C ILE A 63 -1.20 0.53 9.12
N GLN A 64 -1.28 1.71 8.53
CA GLN A 64 -0.14 2.33 7.82
C GLN A 64 1.01 2.67 8.78
N THR A 65 0.67 3.14 9.97
CA THR A 65 1.67 3.44 11.02
C THR A 65 2.37 2.17 11.49
N TRP A 66 1.63 1.08 11.64
CA TRP A 66 2.20 -0.23 11.97
C TRP A 66 3.17 -0.71 10.89
N ILE A 67 2.77 -0.69 9.62
CA ILE A 67 3.63 -1.09 8.49
C ILE A 67 4.89 -0.24 8.44
N GLY A 68 4.78 1.09 8.61
CA GLY A 68 5.93 1.99 8.61
C GLY A 68 6.86 1.75 9.80
N GLY A 69 6.31 1.53 10.99
CA GLY A 69 7.07 1.17 12.20
C GLY A 69 7.82 -0.16 12.03
N SER A 70 7.14 -1.19 11.51
CA SER A 70 7.77 -2.49 11.22
C SER A 70 8.88 -2.40 10.18
N ALA A 71 8.74 -1.54 9.17
CA ALA A 71 9.79 -1.30 8.18
C ALA A 71 11.05 -0.68 8.83
N ILE A 72 10.88 0.33 9.70
CA ILE A 72 11.99 0.92 10.47
C ILE A 72 12.65 -0.12 11.36
N TYR A 73 11.86 -0.93 12.06
CA TYR A 73 12.36 -2.00 12.93
C TYR A 73 13.22 -3.01 12.17
N GLN A 74 12.72 -3.53 11.03
CA GLN A 74 13.46 -4.48 10.20
C GLN A 74 14.74 -3.88 9.64
N MET A 75 14.68 -2.64 9.13
CA MET A 75 15.85 -1.94 8.60
C MET A 75 16.90 -1.72 9.70
N THR A 76 16.50 -1.29 10.89
CA THR A 76 17.41 -1.05 12.00
C THR A 76 18.06 -2.36 12.47
N ASN A 77 17.29 -3.45 12.58
CA ASN A 77 17.85 -4.76 12.94
C ASN A 77 18.86 -5.27 11.90
N ALA A 78 18.55 -5.13 10.62
CA ALA A 78 19.49 -5.51 9.55
C ALA A 78 20.82 -4.73 9.62
N MET A 79 20.77 -3.45 10.03
CA MET A 79 21.98 -2.60 10.15
C MET A 79 22.74 -2.81 11.46
N THR A 80 22.07 -3.19 12.55
CA THR A 80 22.65 -3.25 13.90
C THR A 80 22.90 -4.67 14.43
N GLY A 81 22.67 -5.70 13.63
CA GLY A 81 22.82 -7.10 14.04
C GLY A 81 21.81 -7.52 15.10
N ASP A 82 20.53 -7.27 14.83
CA ASP A 82 19.38 -7.66 15.66
C ASP A 82 19.36 -7.01 17.06
N MET A 83 19.84 -5.77 17.17
CA MET A 83 19.90 -5.05 18.44
C MET A 83 18.49 -4.84 19.04
N LEU A 84 17.52 -4.43 18.22
CA LEU A 84 16.14 -4.19 18.67
C LEU A 84 15.38 -5.50 18.95
N ALA A 85 15.71 -6.57 18.24
CA ALA A 85 15.11 -7.88 18.45
C ALA A 85 15.52 -8.51 19.81
N LYS A 86 16.64 -8.09 20.39
CA LYS A 86 17.10 -8.52 21.71
C LYS A 86 16.46 -7.78 22.88
N MET A 87 15.63 -6.76 22.60
CA MET A 87 14.91 -6.04 23.63
C MET A 87 13.81 -6.92 24.24
N PRO A 88 13.44 -6.71 25.51
CA PRO A 88 12.40 -7.51 26.15
C PRO A 88 11.04 -7.33 25.46
N ASP A 89 10.25 -8.41 25.48
CA ASP A 89 8.89 -8.37 24.98
C ASP A 89 8.00 -7.55 25.91
N LEU A 90 7.02 -6.89 25.33
CA LEU A 90 5.95 -6.23 26.07
C LEU A 90 4.98 -7.28 26.66
N PRO A 91 4.12 -6.91 27.65
CA PRO A 91 3.15 -7.83 28.22
C PRO A 91 2.36 -8.57 27.13
N ALA A 92 2.02 -9.84 27.40
CA ALA A 92 1.43 -10.78 26.44
C ALA A 92 0.16 -10.26 25.72
N PHE A 93 -0.59 -9.35 26.34
CA PHE A 93 -1.79 -8.75 25.70
C PHE A 93 -1.44 -7.79 24.54
N VAL A 94 -0.22 -7.26 24.47
CA VAL A 94 0.28 -6.42 23.35
C VAL A 94 0.90 -7.27 22.26
N GLY A 95 1.61 -8.35 22.64
CA GLY A 95 2.11 -9.38 21.72
C GLY A 95 3.24 -8.94 20.80
N ILE A 96 3.97 -7.85 21.13
CA ILE A 96 5.07 -7.30 20.34
C ILE A 96 6.30 -7.01 21.20
N ASN A 97 7.48 -6.96 20.56
CA ASN A 97 8.74 -6.60 21.19
C ASN A 97 8.80 -5.08 21.48
N SER A 98 9.50 -4.70 22.56
CA SER A 98 9.68 -3.27 22.93
C SER A 98 10.37 -2.46 21.84
N GLY A 99 11.30 -3.07 21.08
CA GLY A 99 11.96 -2.42 19.94
C GLY A 99 11.00 -2.13 18.79
N GLU A 100 10.08 -3.05 18.50
CA GLU A 100 9.04 -2.89 17.50
C GLU A 100 8.05 -1.79 17.88
N PHE A 101 7.61 -1.78 19.16
CA PHE A 101 6.77 -0.73 19.70
C PHE A 101 7.44 0.65 19.64
N LEU A 102 8.73 0.74 19.95
CA LEU A 102 9.49 1.98 19.87
C LEU A 102 9.51 2.52 18.42
N CYS A 103 9.80 1.67 17.44
CA CYS A 103 9.78 2.04 16.02
C CYS A 103 8.39 2.49 15.56
N PHE A 104 7.35 1.80 16.01
CA PHE A 104 5.96 2.21 15.77
C PHE A 104 5.69 3.61 16.33
N MET A 105 6.07 3.88 17.58
CA MET A 105 5.86 5.19 18.23
C MET A 105 6.64 6.31 17.55
N ILE A 106 7.86 6.05 17.09
CA ILE A 106 8.67 7.02 16.33
C ILE A 106 7.95 7.37 15.02
N PHE A 107 7.53 6.36 14.26
CA PHE A 107 6.84 6.57 13.00
C PHE A 107 5.50 7.27 13.19
N TRP A 108 4.74 6.91 14.23
CA TRP A 108 3.51 7.57 14.64
C TRP A 108 3.75 9.06 14.95
N ALA A 109 4.75 9.38 15.76
CA ALA A 109 5.08 10.75 16.12
C ALA A 109 5.46 11.60 14.90
N ILE A 110 6.22 11.05 13.96
CA ILE A 110 6.57 11.72 12.69
C ILE A 110 5.29 12.04 11.89
N ASN A 111 4.38 11.08 11.75
CA ASN A 111 3.14 11.29 11.01
C ASN A 111 2.25 12.34 11.68
N VAL A 112 2.08 12.29 13.01
CA VAL A 112 1.32 13.28 13.77
C VAL A 112 1.93 14.68 13.62
N PHE A 113 3.26 14.79 13.65
CA PHE A 113 3.95 16.05 13.44
C PHE A 113 3.70 16.64 12.04
N ILE A 114 3.74 15.80 11.00
CA ILE A 114 3.43 16.21 9.63
C ILE A 114 1.98 16.71 9.51
N ILE A 115 1.04 15.97 10.10
CA ILE A 115 -0.38 16.34 10.12
C ILE A 115 -0.59 17.66 10.87
N TYR A 116 0.08 17.85 12.00
CA TYR A 116 0.01 19.08 12.79
C TYR A 116 0.50 20.32 12.01
N LYS A 117 1.52 20.15 11.15
CA LYS A 117 2.03 21.19 10.26
C LYS A 117 1.02 21.58 9.16
N GLY A 118 0.01 20.76 8.89
CA GLY A 118 -1.08 21.03 7.97
C GLY A 118 -0.79 20.69 6.50
N MET A 119 -1.68 21.15 5.62
CA MET A 119 -1.71 20.76 4.21
C MET A 119 -0.46 21.09 3.40
N GLU A 120 0.26 22.15 3.74
CA GLU A 120 1.50 22.50 3.03
C GLU A 120 2.60 21.46 3.26
N SER A 121 2.71 20.95 4.49
CA SER A 121 3.64 19.88 4.82
C SER A 121 3.31 18.58 4.10
N ILE A 122 2.01 18.26 4.01
CA ILE A 122 1.54 17.09 3.27
C ILE A 122 1.88 17.22 1.78
N LYS A 123 1.58 18.36 1.16
CA LYS A 123 1.93 18.63 -0.25
C LYS A 123 3.43 18.52 -0.52
N PHE A 124 4.25 19.05 0.38
CA PHE A 124 5.71 18.95 0.28
C PHE A 124 6.16 17.50 0.31
N MET A 125 5.65 16.73 1.28
CA MET A 125 5.97 15.31 1.42
C MET A 125 5.53 14.49 0.19
N GLU A 126 4.33 14.73 -0.33
CA GLU A 126 3.83 14.06 -1.54
C GLU A 126 4.65 14.41 -2.78
N SER A 127 5.04 15.67 -2.93
CA SER A 127 5.84 16.14 -4.08
C SER A 127 7.22 15.50 -4.16
N TRP A 128 7.86 15.23 -3.02
CA TRP A 128 9.15 14.56 -2.93
C TRP A 128 9.00 13.04 -2.80
N GLY A 129 7.96 12.59 -2.13
CA GLY A 129 7.69 11.17 -1.91
C GLY A 129 7.41 10.42 -3.21
N ALA A 130 6.64 11.01 -4.13
CA ALA A 130 6.28 10.34 -5.38
C ALA A 130 7.50 10.01 -6.27
N PRO A 131 8.42 10.94 -6.58
CA PRO A 131 9.66 10.61 -7.31
C PRO A 131 10.53 9.60 -6.58
N LEU A 132 10.64 9.71 -5.24
CA LEU A 132 11.42 8.77 -4.42
C LEU A 132 10.85 7.36 -4.50
N LEU A 133 9.53 7.19 -4.39
CA LEU A 133 8.87 5.89 -4.50
C LEU A 133 9.07 5.26 -5.88
N ILE A 134 9.00 6.06 -6.95
CA ILE A 134 9.28 5.57 -8.31
C ILE A 134 10.74 5.10 -8.41
N LEU A 135 11.68 5.88 -7.89
CA LEU A 135 13.10 5.53 -7.89
C LEU A 135 13.35 4.22 -7.11
N MET A 136 12.75 4.09 -5.93
CA MET A 136 12.84 2.87 -5.13
C MET A 136 12.23 1.66 -5.84
N GLY A 137 11.06 1.82 -6.46
CA GLY A 137 10.42 0.76 -7.25
C GLY A 137 11.29 0.29 -8.42
N LEU A 138 11.86 1.24 -9.16
CA LEU A 138 12.79 0.94 -10.26
C LEU A 138 14.09 0.29 -9.77
N SER A 139 14.60 0.71 -8.61
CA SER A 139 15.78 0.10 -7.98
C SER A 139 15.52 -1.36 -7.59
N LEU A 140 14.35 -1.66 -7.04
CA LEU A 140 13.95 -3.03 -6.72
C LEU A 140 13.78 -3.89 -7.98
N LEU A 141 13.22 -3.32 -9.04
CA LEU A 141 13.11 -4.00 -10.33
C LEU A 141 14.50 -4.28 -10.92
N GLY A 142 15.42 -3.31 -10.85
CA GLY A 142 16.81 -3.47 -11.27
C GLY A 142 17.55 -4.53 -10.45
N TRP A 143 17.32 -4.56 -9.14
CA TRP A 143 17.85 -5.60 -8.24
C TRP A 143 17.34 -7.00 -8.62
N ALA A 144 16.04 -7.12 -8.87
CA ALA A 144 15.45 -8.38 -9.29
C ALA A 144 16.03 -8.88 -10.63
N TRP A 145 16.21 -7.97 -11.59
CA TRP A 145 16.85 -8.27 -12.87
C TRP A 145 18.30 -8.72 -12.70
N TYR A 146 19.09 -7.97 -11.93
CA TYR A 146 20.50 -8.28 -11.70
C TYR A 146 20.71 -9.69 -11.11
N ASN A 147 19.87 -10.09 -10.16
CA ASN A 147 20.01 -11.38 -9.48
C ASN A 147 19.54 -12.58 -10.31
N LEU A 148 18.53 -12.42 -11.16
CA LEU A 148 17.97 -13.53 -11.95
C LEU A 148 18.48 -13.58 -13.39
N GLY A 149 19.14 -12.53 -13.87
CA GLY A 149 19.82 -12.49 -15.18
C GLY A 149 18.92 -12.55 -16.41
N SER A 150 17.62 -12.90 -16.28
CA SER A 150 16.69 -12.94 -17.40
C SER A 150 15.27 -12.49 -17.05
N LEU A 151 14.68 -11.66 -17.92
CA LEU A 151 13.27 -11.27 -17.82
C LEU A 151 12.33 -12.48 -17.96
N GLY A 152 12.73 -13.51 -18.68
CA GLY A 152 11.92 -14.71 -18.85
C GLY A 152 11.65 -15.42 -17.53
N GLN A 153 12.66 -15.54 -16.66
CA GLN A 153 12.50 -16.15 -15.34
C GLN A 153 11.68 -15.27 -14.40
N LEU A 154 11.86 -13.93 -14.46
CA LEU A 154 11.08 -12.98 -13.69
C LEU A 154 9.59 -13.02 -14.01
N LEU A 155 9.25 -13.26 -15.28
CA LEU A 155 7.88 -13.25 -15.79
C LEU A 155 7.28 -14.66 -15.93
N ALA A 156 8.05 -15.72 -15.59
CA ALA A 156 7.56 -17.08 -15.65
C ALA A 156 6.39 -17.28 -14.66
N GLU A 157 5.31 -17.86 -15.15
CA GLU A 157 4.17 -18.26 -14.31
C GLU A 157 4.45 -19.67 -13.79
N HIS A 158 4.88 -19.77 -12.54
CA HIS A 158 5.24 -21.07 -11.92
C HIS A 158 4.06 -21.78 -11.25
N THR A 159 2.87 -21.24 -11.32
CA THR A 159 1.71 -21.81 -10.62
C THR A 159 0.66 -22.27 -11.62
N GLU A 160 0.37 -23.56 -11.63
CA GLU A 160 -0.82 -24.11 -12.26
C GLU A 160 -2.07 -23.72 -11.44
N VAL A 161 -2.60 -22.54 -11.71
CA VAL A 161 -3.85 -22.09 -11.09
C VAL A 161 -5.01 -22.64 -11.88
N THR A 162 -5.82 -23.50 -11.26
CA THR A 162 -7.05 -24.03 -11.87
C THR A 162 -7.96 -22.88 -12.33
N ARG A 163 -8.61 -23.04 -13.47
CA ARG A 163 -9.42 -21.98 -14.11
C ARG A 163 -10.51 -21.40 -13.20
N SER A 164 -11.12 -22.20 -12.33
CA SER A 164 -12.10 -21.75 -11.33
C SER A 164 -11.46 -20.86 -10.25
N THR A 165 -10.30 -21.24 -9.77
CA THR A 165 -9.52 -20.46 -8.80
C THR A 165 -9.02 -19.15 -9.41
N SER A 166 -8.64 -19.17 -10.69
CA SER A 166 -8.21 -17.97 -11.42
C SER A 166 -9.31 -16.91 -11.51
N SER A 167 -10.56 -17.31 -11.78
CA SER A 167 -11.69 -16.38 -11.85
C SER A 167 -12.03 -15.76 -10.49
N ALA A 168 -11.97 -16.54 -9.41
CA ALA A 168 -12.19 -16.06 -8.05
C ALA A 168 -11.09 -15.06 -7.62
N ILE A 169 -9.82 -15.38 -7.90
CA ILE A 169 -8.69 -14.49 -7.62
C ILE A 169 -8.80 -13.19 -8.42
N PHE A 170 -9.23 -13.27 -9.69
CA PHE A 170 -9.42 -12.10 -10.53
C PHE A 170 -10.51 -11.17 -9.98
N GLY A 171 -11.68 -11.72 -9.61
CA GLY A 171 -12.76 -10.96 -8.98
C GLY A 171 -12.34 -10.33 -7.65
N ALA A 172 -11.64 -11.10 -6.81
CA ALA A 172 -11.08 -10.59 -5.56
C ALA A 172 -10.08 -9.44 -5.80
N GLY A 173 -9.22 -9.55 -6.82
CA GLY A 173 -8.26 -8.52 -7.18
C GLY A 173 -8.92 -7.19 -7.60
N ILE A 174 -10.02 -7.24 -8.37
CA ILE A 174 -10.82 -6.05 -8.70
C ILE A 174 -11.41 -5.46 -7.42
N THR A 175 -12.01 -6.28 -6.57
CA THR A 175 -12.61 -5.83 -5.30
C THR A 175 -11.59 -5.16 -4.39
N VAL A 176 -10.40 -5.74 -4.26
CA VAL A 176 -9.29 -5.16 -3.47
C VAL A 176 -8.88 -3.81 -4.05
N GLY A 177 -8.74 -3.67 -5.38
CA GLY A 177 -8.42 -2.41 -6.04
C GLY A 177 -9.46 -1.32 -5.75
N VAL A 178 -10.75 -1.66 -5.83
CA VAL A 178 -11.84 -0.72 -5.50
C VAL A 178 -11.87 -0.38 -4.01
N ALA A 179 -11.74 -1.38 -3.13
CA ALA A 179 -11.82 -1.19 -1.67
C ALA A 179 -10.67 -0.34 -1.14
N PHE A 180 -9.46 -0.53 -1.68
CA PHE A 180 -8.28 0.24 -1.28
C PHE A 180 -8.46 1.75 -1.46
N TRP A 181 -9.04 2.17 -2.58
CA TRP A 181 -9.27 3.58 -2.90
C TRP A 181 -10.68 4.08 -2.57
N GLY A 182 -11.61 3.19 -2.26
CA GLY A 182 -13.01 3.52 -2.02
C GLY A 182 -13.20 4.57 -0.92
N THR A 183 -12.42 4.47 0.15
CA THR A 183 -12.47 5.45 1.26
C THR A 183 -11.93 6.81 0.86
N LEU A 184 -10.86 6.87 0.04
CA LEU A 184 -10.32 8.11 -0.48
C LEU A 184 -11.27 8.73 -1.52
N ALA A 185 -11.92 7.92 -2.36
CA ALA A 185 -12.88 8.37 -3.34
C ALA A 185 -14.05 9.16 -2.72
N LEU A 186 -14.44 8.84 -1.48
CA LEU A 186 -15.45 9.60 -0.75
C LEU A 186 -14.95 10.99 -0.34
N ASN A 187 -13.77 11.09 0.23
CA ASN A 187 -13.24 12.36 0.75
C ASN A 187 -12.25 13.05 -0.18
N ILE A 188 -12.19 12.65 -1.45
CA ILE A 188 -11.36 13.30 -2.46
C ILE A 188 -11.61 14.81 -2.59
N PRO A 189 -12.80 15.37 -2.29
CA PRO A 189 -13.02 16.81 -2.27
C PRO A 189 -12.10 17.57 -1.30
N ASP A 190 -11.63 16.94 -0.23
CA ASP A 190 -10.70 17.56 0.73
C ASP A 190 -9.37 17.93 0.05
N PHE A 191 -8.99 17.20 -0.99
CA PHE A 191 -7.80 17.43 -1.81
C PHE A 191 -8.10 18.22 -3.07
N SER A 192 -9.16 17.83 -3.82
CA SER A 192 -9.50 18.43 -5.11
C SER A 192 -9.93 19.89 -5.02
N ARG A 193 -10.36 20.36 -3.84
CA ARG A 193 -10.67 21.80 -3.60
C ARG A 193 -9.48 22.73 -3.81
N TYR A 194 -8.25 22.20 -3.82
CA TYR A 194 -7.03 22.95 -4.08
C TYR A 194 -6.60 22.91 -5.56
N ALA A 195 -7.30 22.14 -6.39
CA ALA A 195 -7.03 22.08 -7.83
C ALA A 195 -7.47 23.38 -8.51
N ARG A 196 -6.69 23.86 -9.48
CA ARG A 196 -6.96 25.12 -10.19
C ARG A 196 -8.13 24.99 -11.16
N THR A 197 -8.22 23.87 -11.88
CA THR A 197 -9.25 23.63 -12.87
C THR A 197 -9.81 22.20 -12.77
N GLN A 198 -11.02 21.99 -13.34
CA GLN A 198 -11.59 20.65 -13.45
C GLN A 198 -10.74 19.73 -14.31
N LYS A 199 -10.10 20.28 -15.34
CA LYS A 199 -9.21 19.52 -16.22
C LYS A 199 -8.00 19.00 -15.46
N ASP A 200 -7.39 19.82 -14.60
CA ASP A 200 -6.22 19.43 -13.81
C ASP A 200 -6.55 18.28 -12.85
N GLN A 201 -7.70 18.36 -12.16
CA GLN A 201 -8.09 17.28 -11.25
C GLN A 201 -8.43 15.99 -11.99
N ILE A 202 -9.10 16.05 -13.15
CA ILE A 202 -9.44 14.86 -13.93
C ILE A 202 -8.17 14.17 -14.46
N ILE A 203 -7.30 14.93 -15.11
CA ILE A 203 -6.06 14.39 -15.66
C ILE A 203 -5.13 13.89 -14.53
N GLY A 204 -4.99 14.69 -13.48
CA GLY A 204 -4.15 14.34 -12.33
C GLY A 204 -4.58 13.03 -11.67
N GLN A 205 -5.88 12.83 -11.44
CA GLN A 205 -6.39 11.59 -10.87
C GLN A 205 -6.30 10.41 -11.84
N ALA A 206 -6.65 10.61 -13.12
CA ALA A 206 -6.61 9.54 -14.11
C ALA A 206 -5.18 9.00 -14.32
N ILE A 207 -4.20 9.91 -14.47
CA ILE A 207 -2.79 9.54 -14.67
C ILE A 207 -2.15 9.13 -13.32
N GLY A 208 -2.49 9.81 -12.23
CA GLY A 208 -1.93 9.52 -10.91
C GLY A 208 -2.41 8.19 -10.33
N LEU A 209 -3.62 7.72 -10.66
CA LEU A 209 -4.18 6.50 -10.09
C LEU A 209 -3.93 5.28 -10.99
N VAL A 210 -4.48 5.26 -12.20
CA VAL A 210 -4.58 4.03 -12.98
C VAL A 210 -3.23 3.49 -13.45
N PRO A 211 -2.40 4.24 -14.20
CA PRO A 211 -1.12 3.71 -14.71
C PRO A 211 -0.08 3.53 -13.60
N THR A 212 -0.07 4.39 -12.57
CA THR A 212 0.89 4.26 -11.46
C THR A 212 0.61 3.01 -10.64
N MET A 213 -0.66 2.73 -10.31
CA MET A 213 -1.03 1.52 -9.58
C MET A 213 -0.79 0.25 -10.40
N ALA A 214 -1.01 0.29 -11.72
CA ALA A 214 -0.66 -0.81 -12.62
C ALA A 214 0.85 -1.07 -12.61
N ALA A 215 1.66 -0.01 -12.70
CA ALA A 215 3.12 -0.10 -12.68
C ALA A 215 3.64 -0.63 -11.32
N PHE A 216 3.14 -0.12 -10.20
CA PHE A 216 3.53 -0.62 -8.87
C PHE A 216 3.06 -2.05 -8.62
N CYS A 217 1.88 -2.44 -9.10
CA CYS A 217 1.41 -3.82 -9.03
C CYS A 217 2.34 -4.76 -9.84
N PHE A 218 2.76 -4.33 -11.03
CA PHE A 218 3.72 -5.06 -11.85
C PHE A 218 5.07 -5.21 -11.13
N ILE A 219 5.64 -4.12 -10.62
CA ILE A 219 6.91 -4.13 -9.87
C ILE A 219 6.80 -5.07 -8.67
N GLY A 220 5.71 -4.95 -7.89
CA GLY A 220 5.46 -5.82 -6.74
C GLY A 220 5.40 -7.30 -7.11
N ALA A 221 4.68 -7.65 -8.18
CA ALA A 221 4.59 -9.02 -8.66
C ALA A 221 5.96 -9.58 -9.11
N VAL A 222 6.73 -8.78 -9.85
CA VAL A 222 8.07 -9.16 -10.33
C VAL A 222 9.05 -9.35 -9.15
N VAL A 223 9.08 -8.39 -8.23
CA VAL A 223 9.98 -8.44 -7.06
C VAL A 223 9.63 -9.61 -6.14
N THR A 224 8.34 -9.85 -5.91
CA THR A 224 7.89 -10.99 -5.09
C THR A 224 8.30 -12.32 -5.73
N ASN A 225 8.10 -12.47 -7.04
CA ASN A 225 8.51 -13.66 -7.77
C ASN A 225 10.03 -13.85 -7.72
N ALA A 226 10.79 -12.80 -7.95
CA ALA A 226 12.26 -12.82 -7.84
C ALA A 226 12.72 -13.25 -6.45
N SER A 227 12.16 -12.66 -5.40
CA SER A 227 12.48 -12.99 -4.02
C SER A 227 12.18 -14.46 -3.69
N ALA A 228 11.03 -14.98 -4.16
CA ALA A 228 10.68 -16.38 -3.98
C ALA A 228 11.70 -17.32 -4.65
N ILE A 229 12.08 -17.03 -5.89
CA ILE A 229 13.09 -17.83 -6.61
C ILE A 229 14.43 -17.78 -5.91
N ILE A 230 14.91 -16.61 -5.51
CA ILE A 230 16.20 -16.43 -4.81
C ILE A 230 16.22 -17.20 -3.49
N ILE A 231 15.12 -17.16 -2.73
CA ILE A 231 14.99 -17.88 -1.46
C ILE A 231 15.03 -19.40 -1.71
N LEU A 232 14.21 -19.88 -2.66
CA LEU A 232 14.11 -21.32 -2.98
C LEU A 232 15.41 -21.89 -3.56
N THR A 233 16.22 -21.09 -4.25
CA THR A 233 17.51 -21.51 -4.82
C THR A 233 18.68 -21.23 -3.88
N SER A 234 18.43 -20.67 -2.69
CA SER A 234 19.50 -20.33 -1.77
C SER A 234 20.21 -21.60 -1.23
N PRO A 235 21.57 -21.65 -1.24
CA PRO A 235 22.31 -22.81 -0.73
C PRO A 235 21.98 -23.15 0.72
N LYS A 236 21.65 -22.15 1.54
CA LYS A 236 21.26 -22.36 2.94
C LYS A 236 19.94 -23.14 3.07
N LEU A 237 18.93 -22.79 2.26
CA LEU A 237 17.64 -23.49 2.29
C LEU A 237 17.79 -24.90 1.76
N LEU A 238 18.54 -25.11 0.67
CA LEU A 238 18.81 -26.43 0.10
C LEU A 238 19.52 -27.34 1.12
N MET A 239 20.55 -26.84 1.81
CA MET A 239 21.21 -27.57 2.89
C MET A 239 20.28 -27.88 4.08
N MET A 240 19.32 -27.00 4.40
CA MET A 240 18.34 -27.28 5.46
C MET A 240 17.35 -28.37 5.03
N ILE A 241 16.90 -28.33 3.79
CA ILE A 241 16.01 -29.37 3.20
C ILE A 241 16.73 -30.72 3.16
N ASP A 242 17.98 -30.79 2.68
CA ASP A 242 18.79 -32.01 2.67
C ASP A 242 18.95 -32.59 4.08
N ARG A 243 19.22 -31.75 5.08
CA ARG A 243 19.29 -32.17 6.47
C ARG A 243 17.99 -32.70 7.06
N MET A 244 16.83 -32.21 6.57
CA MET A 244 15.51 -32.69 6.99
C MET A 244 15.14 -34.01 6.29
N ILE A 245 15.58 -34.20 5.05
CA ILE A 245 15.36 -35.44 4.29
C ILE A 245 16.29 -36.56 4.79
N ASP A 246 17.54 -36.24 5.14
CA ASP A 246 18.55 -37.20 5.64
C ASP A 246 18.35 -37.61 7.12
N LYS A 247 17.32 -37.13 7.81
CA LYS A 247 16.91 -37.62 9.13
C LYS A 247 15.68 -38.51 9.01
N PRO A 248 15.85 -39.85 8.87
CA PRO A 248 14.73 -40.79 8.78
C PRO A 248 14.10 -41.16 10.14
N ASP A 249 14.36 -40.43 11.21
CA ASP A 249 13.90 -40.79 12.55
C ASP A 249 13.00 -39.75 13.18
N TYR A 250 11.68 -39.80 12.84
CA TYR A 250 10.61 -39.48 13.78
C TYR A 250 9.57 -40.59 13.71
N HIS A 251 9.87 -41.69 14.48
CA HIS A 251 8.84 -42.59 14.98
C HIS A 251 8.31 -42.07 16.29
#